data_4c70dee2f117e97abfee958b56cacffe
#
_entry.id   4c70dee2f117e97abfee958b56cacffe
#
_cell.length_a   1.000
_cell.length_b   1.000
_cell.length_c   1.000
_cell.angle_alpha   90.00
_cell.angle_beta   90.00
_cell.angle_gamma   90.00
#
_symmetry.space_group_name_H-M   'P 1'
#
loop_
_entity.id
_entity.type
_entity.pdbx_description
1 polymer ?
#
loop_
_entity_poly.entity_id
_entity_poly.type
_entity_poly.pdbx_seq_one_letter_code
_entity_poly.pdbx_strand_id
1 'polypeptide(L)'
;MATTKMTELNDFIIGQLKNKRFQKEYLNECLAEYAKDDDFRAFFHSLELVISSRDSVSGFCQKAGIDRTMFYQVIKGKRVPKMNTMYKILDALGYRLKIA
;
A
#
# COMPACT_ATOMS: atom_id res chain seq x y z
N MET A 1 13.19 13.24 17.31
CA MET A 1 13.16 13.54 15.88
C MET A 1 11.93 12.94 15.25
N ALA A 2 11.26 13.68 14.38
CA ALA A 2 10.01 13.25 13.73
C ALA A 2 10.20 11.94 12.93
N THR A 3 11.33 11.79 12.24
CA THR A 3 11.62 10.63 11.40
C THR A 3 11.68 9.33 12.21
N THR A 4 12.29 9.37 13.40
CA THR A 4 12.39 8.20 14.27
C THR A 4 11.00 7.75 14.76
N LYS A 5 10.15 8.71 15.16
CA LYS A 5 8.79 8.43 15.58
C LYS A 5 7.97 7.80 14.46
N MET A 6 8.10 8.34 13.23
CA MET A 6 7.40 7.81 12.06
C MET A 6 7.81 6.37 11.77
N THR A 7 9.11 6.08 11.87
CA THR A 7 9.64 4.73 11.65
C THR A 7 9.10 3.74 12.69
N GLU A 8 9.09 4.14 13.95
CA GLU A 8 8.55 3.31 15.03
C GLU A 8 7.07 3.02 14.84
N LEU A 9 6.29 4.05 14.46
CA LEU A 9 4.88 3.89 14.19
C LEU A 9 4.64 2.96 12.99
N ASN A 10 5.41 3.13 11.93
CA ASN A 10 5.31 2.27 10.75
C ASN A 10 5.64 0.81 11.10
N ASP A 11 6.68 0.58 11.89
CA ASP A 11 7.05 -0.76 12.32
C ASP A 11 5.96 -1.41 13.16
N PHE A 12 5.32 -0.63 14.03
CA PHE A 12 4.18 -1.11 14.82
C PHE A 12 3.02 -1.53 13.91
N ILE A 13 2.66 -0.68 12.95
CA ILE A 13 1.57 -0.96 12.01
C ILE A 13 1.90 -2.20 11.17
N ILE A 14 3.13 -2.29 10.67
CA ILE A 14 3.57 -3.45 9.88
C ILE A 14 3.41 -4.74 10.70
N GLY A 15 3.75 -4.70 11.98
CA GLY A 15 3.57 -5.83 12.88
C GLY A 15 2.10 -6.25 13.00
N GLN A 16 1.20 -5.28 13.11
CA GLN A 16 -0.24 -5.54 13.17
C GLN A 16 -0.77 -6.10 11.86
N LEU A 17 -0.23 -5.64 10.73
CA LEU A 17 -0.65 -6.06 9.40
C LEU A 17 -0.30 -7.51 9.07
N LYS A 18 0.49 -8.17 9.89
CA LYS A 18 0.75 -9.61 9.73
C LYS A 18 -0.50 -10.44 10.02
N ASN A 19 -1.46 -9.90 10.75
CA ASN A 19 -2.76 -10.51 10.95
C ASN A 19 -3.62 -10.24 9.71
N LYS A 20 -4.06 -11.31 9.04
CA LYS A 20 -4.80 -11.20 7.77
C LYS A 20 -6.11 -10.45 7.90
N ARG A 21 -6.83 -10.67 8.99
CA ARG A 21 -8.10 -9.96 9.23
C ARG A 21 -7.88 -8.47 9.42
N PHE A 22 -6.90 -8.12 10.23
CA PHE A 22 -6.54 -6.71 10.45
C PHE A 22 -6.09 -6.08 9.14
N GLN A 23 -5.29 -6.78 8.34
CA GLN A 23 -4.80 -6.29 7.07
C GLN A 23 -5.94 -5.95 6.12
N LYS A 24 -6.93 -6.84 6.00
CA LYS A 24 -8.09 -6.62 5.14
C LYS A 24 -8.91 -5.42 5.59
N GLU A 25 -9.18 -5.31 6.89
CA GLU A 25 -9.90 -4.18 7.47
C GLU A 25 -9.15 -2.86 7.25
N TYR A 26 -7.84 -2.89 7.44
CA TYR A 26 -6.98 -1.72 7.24
C TYR A 26 -7.05 -1.23 5.79
N LEU A 27 -6.94 -2.14 4.82
CA LEU A 27 -7.02 -1.77 3.41
C LEU A 27 -8.40 -1.22 3.02
N ASN A 28 -9.46 -1.80 3.57
CA ASN A 28 -10.81 -1.30 3.31
C ASN A 28 -10.99 0.12 3.86
N GLU A 29 -10.45 0.40 5.03
CA GLU A 29 -10.47 1.74 5.62
C GLU A 29 -9.69 2.73 4.76
N CYS A 30 -8.50 2.35 4.32
CA CYS A 30 -7.66 3.21 3.48
C CYS A 30 -8.33 3.49 2.13
N LEU A 31 -9.02 2.49 1.57
CA LEU A 31 -9.75 2.65 0.33
C LEU A 31 -10.92 3.62 0.51
N ALA A 32 -11.64 3.51 1.62
CA ALA A 32 -12.74 4.42 1.94
C ALA A 32 -12.25 5.86 2.09
N GLU A 33 -11.11 6.06 2.73
CA GLU A 33 -10.51 7.40 2.86
C GLU A 33 -10.09 7.94 1.50
N TYR A 34 -9.50 7.10 0.65
CA TYR A 34 -9.13 7.50 -0.70
C TYR A 34 -10.36 7.96 -1.51
N ALA A 35 -11.48 7.27 -1.35
CA ALA A 35 -12.72 7.65 -2.03
C ALA A 35 -13.23 9.01 -1.59
N LYS A 36 -12.92 9.45 -0.36
CA LYS A 36 -13.35 10.74 0.17
C LYS A 36 -12.45 11.89 -0.24
N ASP A 37 -11.13 11.71 -0.12
CA ASP A 37 -10.17 12.81 -0.27
C ASP A 37 -9.33 12.74 -1.54
N ASP A 38 -9.45 11.65 -2.29
CA ASP A 38 -8.72 11.44 -3.55
C ASP A 38 -7.19 11.48 -3.37
N ASP A 39 -6.72 11.17 -2.17
CA ASP A 39 -5.28 11.19 -1.86
C ASP A 39 -4.66 9.84 -2.16
N PHE A 40 -4.21 9.67 -3.41
CA PHE A 40 -3.58 8.41 -3.83
C PHE A 40 -2.25 8.15 -3.15
N ARG A 41 -1.55 9.20 -2.71
CA ARG A 41 -0.25 9.03 -2.02
C ARG A 41 -0.45 8.35 -0.68
N ALA A 42 -1.45 8.78 0.08
CA ALA A 42 -1.77 8.18 1.37
C ALA A 42 -2.16 6.71 1.17
N PHE A 43 -2.97 6.42 0.16
CA PHE A 43 -3.37 5.06 -0.14
C PHE A 43 -2.18 4.19 -0.54
N PHE A 44 -1.30 4.70 -1.40
CA PHE A 44 -0.10 3.95 -1.83
C PHE A 44 0.88 3.75 -0.68
N HIS A 45 0.98 4.72 0.24
CA HIS A 45 1.76 4.52 1.46
C HIS A 45 1.21 3.36 2.29
N SER A 46 -0.12 3.27 2.39
CA SER A 46 -0.78 2.16 3.08
C SER A 46 -0.47 0.83 2.40
N LEU A 47 -0.47 0.80 1.06
CA LEU A 47 -0.08 -0.39 0.30
C LEU A 47 1.36 -0.77 0.58
N GLU A 48 2.25 0.21 0.70
CA GLU A 48 3.66 -0.05 1.04
C GLU A 48 3.78 -0.74 2.39
N LEU A 49 3.02 -0.30 3.39
CA LEU A 49 3.04 -0.92 4.71
C LEU A 49 2.52 -2.37 4.66
N VAL A 50 1.46 -2.60 3.91
CA VAL A 50 0.91 -3.95 3.73
C VAL A 50 1.93 -4.86 3.04
N ILE A 51 2.56 -4.37 1.97
CA ILE A 51 3.60 -5.11 1.26
C ILE A 51 4.74 -5.46 2.22
N SER A 52 5.19 -4.46 2.98
CA SER A 52 6.31 -4.64 3.94
C SER A 52 6.00 -5.65 5.03
N SER A 53 4.72 -5.88 5.33
CA SER A 53 4.32 -6.91 6.30
C SER A 53 4.50 -8.33 5.77
N ARG A 54 4.68 -8.49 4.45
CA ARG A 54 4.79 -9.80 3.79
C ARG A 54 6.16 -10.05 3.15
N ASP A 55 6.76 -9.00 2.55
CA ASP A 55 7.96 -9.15 1.73
C ASP A 55 8.66 -7.79 1.65
N SER A 56 9.84 -7.75 1.06
CA SER A 56 10.43 -6.47 0.69
C SER A 56 9.63 -5.86 -0.46
N VAL A 57 9.58 -4.54 -0.52
CA VAL A 57 8.91 -3.84 -1.61
C VAL A 57 9.54 -4.23 -2.96
N SER A 58 10.87 -4.34 -2.98
CA SER A 58 11.61 -4.73 -4.17
C SER A 58 11.20 -6.12 -4.67
N GLY A 59 11.16 -7.10 -3.77
CA GLY A 59 10.75 -8.47 -4.10
C GLY A 59 9.30 -8.55 -4.54
N PHE A 60 8.44 -7.82 -3.87
CA PHE A 60 7.02 -7.78 -4.24
C PHE A 60 6.83 -7.21 -5.65
N CYS A 61 7.46 -6.07 -5.94
CA CYS A 61 7.35 -5.42 -7.26
C CYS A 61 7.86 -6.33 -8.37
N GLN A 62 8.96 -7.04 -8.12
CA GLN A 62 9.50 -7.98 -9.09
C GLN A 62 8.52 -9.11 -9.39
N LYS A 63 7.91 -9.70 -8.36
CA LYS A 63 6.95 -10.79 -8.51
C LYS A 63 5.67 -10.33 -9.18
N ALA A 64 5.22 -9.11 -8.89
CA ALA A 64 3.97 -8.57 -9.43
C ALA A 64 4.14 -7.95 -10.82
N GLY A 65 5.36 -7.83 -11.31
CA GLY A 65 5.63 -7.20 -12.61
C GLY A 65 5.42 -5.70 -12.59
N ILE A 66 5.76 -5.05 -11.47
CA ILE A 66 5.57 -3.62 -11.26
C ILE A 66 6.93 -2.95 -11.15
N ASP A 67 7.09 -1.81 -11.81
CA ASP A 67 8.31 -1.01 -11.72
C ASP A 67 8.40 -0.37 -10.33
N ARG A 68 9.42 -0.73 -9.57
CA ARG A 68 9.65 -0.21 -8.22
C ARG A 68 9.84 1.32 -8.24
N THR A 69 10.54 1.82 -9.23
CA THR A 69 10.78 3.26 -9.37
C THR A 69 9.45 4.00 -9.53
N MET A 70 8.58 3.50 -10.38
CA MET A 70 7.25 4.06 -10.58
C MET A 70 6.43 4.01 -9.28
N PHE A 71 6.49 2.90 -8.56
CA PHE A 71 5.78 2.74 -7.29
C PHE A 71 6.17 3.85 -6.30
N TYR A 72 7.46 4.09 -6.14
CA TYR A 72 7.95 5.14 -5.23
C TYR A 72 7.64 6.55 -5.74
N GLN A 73 7.62 6.76 -7.06
CA GLN A 73 7.22 8.04 -7.63
C GLN A 73 5.76 8.38 -7.30
N VAL A 74 4.89 7.38 -7.27
CA VAL A 74 3.49 7.58 -6.86
C VAL A 74 3.42 7.99 -5.39
N ILE A 75 4.16 7.31 -4.51
CA ILE A 75 4.18 7.63 -3.08
C ILE A 75 4.68 9.06 -2.86
N LYS A 76 5.67 9.49 -3.64
CA LYS A 76 6.22 10.84 -3.53
C LYS A 76 5.36 11.89 -4.20
N GLY A 77 4.26 11.51 -4.84
CA GLY A 77 3.37 12.45 -5.51
C GLY A 77 3.86 12.94 -6.86
N LYS A 78 4.87 12.29 -7.43
CA LYS A 78 5.45 12.68 -8.72
C LYS A 78 4.73 12.04 -9.91
N ARG A 79 3.89 11.05 -9.66
CA ARG A 79 3.17 10.32 -10.71
C ARG A 79 1.81 9.89 -10.20
N VAL A 80 0.80 10.01 -11.06
CA VAL A 80 -0.54 9.51 -10.78
C VAL A 80 -0.60 8.03 -11.19
N PRO A 81 -1.09 7.13 -10.32
CA PRO A 81 -1.16 5.72 -10.66
C PRO A 81 -2.25 5.43 -11.68
N LYS A 82 -2.02 4.44 -12.53
CA LYS A 82 -3.03 3.94 -13.44
C LYS A 82 -3.88 2.89 -12.73
N MET A 83 -5.12 2.75 -13.15
CA MET A 83 -6.05 1.78 -12.59
C MET A 83 -5.48 0.35 -12.69
N ASN A 84 -4.90 -0.01 -13.84
CA ASN A 84 -4.34 -1.34 -14.01
C ASN A 84 -3.18 -1.62 -13.06
N THR A 85 -2.40 -0.59 -12.69
CA THR A 85 -1.33 -0.73 -11.71
C THR A 85 -1.92 -1.05 -10.34
N MET A 86 -3.00 -0.36 -9.95
CA MET A 86 -3.68 -0.61 -8.69
C MET A 86 -4.23 -2.04 -8.63
N TYR A 87 -4.83 -2.50 -9.73
CA TYR A 87 -5.34 -3.88 -9.82
C TYR A 87 -4.22 -4.90 -9.67
N LYS A 88 -3.09 -4.68 -10.32
CA LYS A 88 -1.93 -5.59 -10.22
C LYS A 88 -1.44 -5.71 -8.78
N ILE A 89 -1.35 -4.58 -8.09
CA ILE A 89 -0.90 -4.57 -6.70
C ILE A 89 -1.87 -5.35 -5.82
N LEU A 90 -3.15 -5.04 -5.90
CA LEU A 90 -4.17 -5.70 -5.08
C LEU A 90 -4.28 -7.18 -5.40
N ASP A 91 -4.25 -7.54 -6.68
CA ASP A 91 -4.29 -8.92 -7.11
C ASP A 91 -3.09 -9.72 -6.58
N ALA A 92 -1.90 -9.14 -6.65
CA ALA A 92 -0.68 -9.75 -6.12
C ALA A 92 -0.75 -9.94 -4.60
N LEU A 93 -1.49 -9.09 -3.91
CA LEU A 93 -1.73 -9.23 -2.46
C LEU A 93 -2.85 -10.22 -2.15
N GLY A 94 -3.58 -10.69 -3.16
CA GLY A 94 -4.68 -11.63 -2.99
C GLY A 94 -6.03 -10.96 -2.77
N TYR A 95 -6.15 -9.68 -3.09
CA TYR A 95 -7.39 -8.92 -2.91
C TYR A 95 -7.98 -8.50 -4.25
N ARG A 96 -9.28 -8.24 -4.24
CA ARG A 96 -10.02 -7.75 -5.41
C ARG A 96 -10.89 -6.58 -5.03
N LEU A 97 -10.99 -5.61 -5.95
CA LEU A 97 -11.94 -4.52 -5.80
C LEU A 97 -13.34 -5.01 -6.15
N LYS A 98 -14.30 -4.64 -5.34
CA LYS A 98 -15.71 -4.94 -5.57
C LYS A 98 -16.52 -3.67 -5.53
N ILE A 99 -17.53 -3.62 -6.39
CA ILE A 99 -18.53 -2.57 -6.32
C ILE A 99 -19.58 -3.02 -5.30
N ALA A 100 -19.74 -2.22 -4.29
CA ALA A 100 -20.67 -2.56 -3.20
C ALA A 100 -22.13 -2.31 -3.61
#